data_0abd4841d080efdefc036b3d3953cd79
#
_entry.id   0abd4841d080efdefc036b3d3953cd79
#
_cell.length_a   1.000
_cell.length_b   1.000
_cell.length_c   1.000
_cell.angle_alpha   90.00
_cell.angle_beta   90.00
_cell.angle_gamma   90.00
#
_symmetry.space_group_name_H-M   'P 1'
#
loop_
_entity.id
_entity.type
_entity.pdbx_description
1 polymer ?
#
loop_
_entity_poly.entity_id
_entity_poly.type
_entity_poly.pdbx_seq_one_letter_code
_entity_poly.pdbx_strand_id
1 'polypeptide(L)'
;EGVFKSKEELFPKGEVVARRALRRMEMNEPILAVKVTEPGAEVGITSQLERGMRAFAIKVDVTSGVSGFLRPGDTIDIYWTGNVGEGNMRTEGNSIGEVTKLIENGVKLIAVDQVADMDTSETVIARTVTVAVKPQQVAALAQAQSTGRLSLSLVGALDDTVAEVIEVDQHRLLGITAEAVVEQAPLPETCTIRTRRGAEVIETPIPCTN
;
A
#
# COMPACT_ATOMS: atom_id res chain seq x y z
N GLU A 1 34.99 7.68 20.99
CA GLU A 1 34.29 8.85 20.43
C GLU A 1 32.80 8.72 20.70
N GLY A 2 32.14 9.86 21.12
CA GLY A 2 30.68 9.86 21.35
C GLY A 2 30.20 9.68 22.78
N VAL A 3 31.08 9.66 23.77
CA VAL A 3 30.69 9.65 25.20
C VAL A 3 30.73 11.05 25.75
N PHE A 4 29.65 11.51 26.40
CA PHE A 4 29.65 12.75 27.14
C PHE A 4 30.44 12.58 28.46
N LYS A 5 31.50 13.36 28.63
CA LYS A 5 32.40 13.24 29.78
C LYS A 5 31.96 14.15 30.95
N SER A 6 31.16 15.15 30.68
CA SER A 6 30.66 16.06 31.69
C SER A 6 29.22 16.49 31.44
N LYS A 7 28.58 17.05 32.47
CA LYS A 7 27.24 17.62 32.39
C LYS A 7 27.17 18.83 31.44
N GLU A 8 28.26 19.57 31.33
CA GLU A 8 28.36 20.76 30.47
C GLU A 8 28.42 20.34 28.96
N GLU A 9 29.01 19.20 28.65
CA GLU A 9 28.98 18.65 27.28
C GLU A 9 27.60 18.15 26.93
N LEU A 10 26.90 17.48 27.86
CA LEU A 10 25.54 17.00 27.66
C LEU A 10 24.52 18.15 27.55
N PHE A 11 24.72 19.20 28.36
CA PHE A 11 23.84 20.40 28.42
C PHE A 11 24.70 21.67 28.24
N PRO A 12 24.92 22.10 26.99
CA PRO A 12 25.72 23.30 26.71
C PRO A 12 25.21 24.53 27.49
N LYS A 13 26.11 25.32 28.03
CA LYS A 13 25.76 26.53 28.78
C LYS A 13 25.00 27.52 27.91
N GLY A 14 23.78 27.87 28.34
CA GLY A 14 22.91 28.82 27.67
C GLY A 14 21.79 28.22 26.84
N GLU A 15 21.81 26.94 26.58
CA GLU A 15 20.67 26.24 25.94
C GLU A 15 19.78 25.61 27.01
N VAL A 16 18.58 26.15 27.17
CA VAL A 16 17.55 25.62 28.09
C VAL A 16 16.85 24.41 27.44
N VAL A 17 17.37 23.91 26.32
CA VAL A 17 16.71 22.90 25.51
C VAL A 17 17.20 21.53 25.94
N ALA A 18 16.29 20.75 26.53
CA ALA A 18 16.61 19.42 27.03
C ALA A 18 16.87 18.41 25.87
N ARG A 19 17.84 17.55 26.05
CA ARG A 19 17.98 16.34 25.25
C ARG A 19 17.06 15.26 25.81
N ARG A 20 16.59 14.36 24.96
CA ARG A 20 15.76 13.22 25.36
C ARG A 20 16.52 11.92 25.14
N ALA A 21 16.31 10.92 26.01
CA ALA A 21 16.84 9.60 25.81
C ALA A 21 16.11 8.91 24.64
N LEU A 22 16.87 8.38 23.69
CA LEU A 22 16.36 7.59 22.57
C LEU A 22 16.16 6.12 22.96
N ARG A 23 16.89 5.66 23.96
CA ARG A 23 16.89 4.28 24.44
C ARG A 23 16.96 4.24 25.96
N ARG A 24 16.51 3.14 26.53
CA ARG A 24 16.71 2.87 27.96
C ARG A 24 18.19 2.87 28.30
N MET A 25 18.54 3.55 29.37
CA MET A 25 19.88 3.58 29.93
C MET A 25 19.84 3.03 31.35
N GLU A 26 20.82 2.22 31.69
CA GLU A 26 20.93 1.64 33.03
C GLU A 26 21.72 2.56 33.99
N MET A 27 21.57 2.32 35.28
CA MET A 27 22.29 3.11 36.29
C MET A 27 23.81 2.89 36.12
N ASN A 28 24.59 3.97 36.18
CA ASN A 28 26.05 3.99 35.96
C ASN A 28 26.50 3.69 34.53
N GLU A 29 25.59 3.63 33.56
CA GLU A 29 25.95 3.51 32.17
C GLU A 29 26.46 4.88 31.63
N PRO A 30 27.57 4.92 30.85
CA PRO A 30 28.02 6.14 30.21
C PRO A 30 27.01 6.63 29.19
N ILE A 31 26.71 7.94 29.21
CA ILE A 31 25.79 8.54 28.25
C ILE A 31 26.50 8.71 26.91
N LEU A 32 26.07 7.95 25.92
CA LEU A 32 26.56 8.01 24.55
C LEU A 32 25.75 9.02 23.74
N ALA A 33 26.39 9.74 22.82
CA ALA A 33 25.71 10.66 21.90
C ALA A 33 24.62 9.99 21.08
N VAL A 34 24.83 8.74 20.66
CA VAL A 34 23.85 7.94 19.92
C VAL A 34 22.61 7.51 20.73
N LYS A 35 22.65 7.66 22.06
CA LYS A 35 21.53 7.31 22.95
C LYS A 35 20.68 8.50 23.38
N VAL A 36 21.03 9.70 22.95
CA VAL A 36 20.30 10.94 23.27
C VAL A 36 20.08 11.74 22.00
N THR A 37 19.01 12.53 22.01
CA THR A 37 18.73 13.45 20.89
C THR A 37 19.70 14.62 20.88
N GLU A 38 19.77 15.30 19.73
CA GLU A 38 20.26 16.69 19.71
C GLU A 38 19.41 17.59 20.62
N PRO A 39 19.97 18.71 21.13
CA PRO A 39 19.20 19.62 21.96
C PRO A 39 17.94 20.08 21.25
N GLY A 40 16.78 19.90 21.90
CA GLY A 40 15.48 20.31 21.35
C GLY A 40 14.88 19.45 20.27
N ALA A 41 15.54 18.39 19.87
CA ALA A 41 14.95 17.46 18.92
C ALA A 41 13.81 16.68 19.58
N GLU A 42 12.71 16.54 18.86
CA GLU A 42 11.59 15.73 19.30
C GLU A 42 11.90 14.25 19.17
N VAL A 43 11.29 13.45 20.05
CA VAL A 43 11.37 11.99 20.05
C VAL A 43 10.00 11.42 19.71
N GLY A 44 9.99 10.39 18.91
CA GLY A 44 8.77 9.68 18.57
C GLY A 44 8.61 9.52 17.06
N ILE A 45 7.47 9.03 16.66
CA ILE A 45 7.13 8.74 15.24
C ILE A 45 7.26 10.00 14.37
N THR A 46 6.94 11.17 14.91
CA THR A 46 6.99 12.44 14.17
C THR A 46 8.40 12.84 13.77
N SER A 47 9.42 12.51 14.59
CA SER A 47 10.83 12.81 14.28
C SER A 47 11.41 11.92 13.17
N GLN A 48 10.77 10.79 12.91
CA GLN A 48 11.16 9.86 11.84
C GLN A 48 10.49 10.19 10.49
N LEU A 49 9.58 11.17 10.49
CA LEU A 49 8.88 11.59 9.28
C LEU A 49 9.64 12.69 8.55
N GLU A 50 9.89 12.48 7.27
CA GLU A 50 10.38 13.51 6.37
C GLU A 50 9.30 14.59 6.14
N ARG A 51 9.75 15.77 5.72
CA ARG A 51 8.83 16.87 5.42
C ARG A 51 7.84 16.46 4.33
N GLY A 52 6.55 16.67 4.61
CA GLY A 52 5.47 16.29 3.68
C GLY A 52 4.96 14.89 3.86
N MET A 53 5.64 14.03 4.62
CA MET A 53 5.16 12.67 4.94
C MET A 53 4.18 12.66 6.10
N ARG A 54 3.41 11.60 6.19
CA ARG A 54 2.43 11.28 7.23
C ARG A 54 2.65 9.89 7.75
N ALA A 55 2.52 9.69 9.05
CA ALA A 55 2.41 8.36 9.64
C ALA A 55 0.98 7.85 9.43
N PHE A 56 0.84 6.70 8.81
CA PHE A 56 -0.46 6.06 8.61
C PHE A 56 -0.39 4.61 9.05
N ALA A 57 -1.35 4.20 9.90
CA ALA A 57 -1.43 2.82 10.39
C ALA A 57 -2.31 1.99 9.47
N ILE A 58 -1.80 0.86 9.01
CA ILE A 58 -2.50 -0.11 8.18
C ILE A 58 -2.62 -1.44 8.90
N LYS A 59 -3.77 -2.09 8.77
CA LYS A 59 -3.96 -3.47 9.20
C LYS A 59 -3.43 -4.40 8.11
N VAL A 60 -2.66 -5.39 8.52
CA VAL A 60 -2.08 -6.36 7.60
C VAL A 60 -2.49 -7.78 7.96
N ASP A 61 -2.55 -8.64 6.96
CA ASP A 61 -2.85 -10.04 7.19
C ASP A 61 -1.61 -10.74 7.76
N VAL A 62 -1.78 -11.41 8.88
CA VAL A 62 -0.74 -12.15 9.61
C VAL A 62 -0.16 -13.30 8.78
N THR A 63 -0.92 -13.79 7.80
CA THR A 63 -0.54 -14.93 6.96
C THR A 63 0.44 -14.60 5.84
N SER A 64 0.73 -13.33 5.62
CA SER A 64 1.60 -12.85 4.52
C SER A 64 3.10 -13.16 4.69
N GLY A 65 3.48 -14.16 5.49
CA GLY A 65 4.83 -14.74 5.56
C GLY A 65 5.97 -13.84 6.06
N VAL A 66 5.79 -12.52 6.04
CA VAL A 66 6.77 -11.51 6.46
C VAL A 66 6.53 -11.07 7.91
N SER A 67 5.37 -11.44 8.47
CA SER A 67 4.99 -11.11 9.84
C SER A 67 5.93 -11.80 10.85
N GLY A 68 6.70 -11.03 11.55
CA GLY A 68 7.72 -11.50 12.49
C GLY A 68 9.15 -11.11 12.10
N PHE A 69 9.36 -10.69 10.85
CA PHE A 69 10.66 -10.17 10.40
C PHE A 69 10.65 -8.67 10.14
N LEU A 70 9.46 -8.05 10.11
CA LEU A 70 9.33 -6.61 9.91
C LEU A 70 9.89 -5.82 11.09
N ARG A 71 10.73 -4.84 10.78
CA ARG A 71 11.33 -3.92 11.76
C ARG A 71 11.11 -2.48 11.36
N PRO A 72 10.98 -1.57 12.32
CA PRO A 72 11.04 -0.14 12.02
C PRO A 72 12.32 0.19 11.24
N GLY A 73 12.18 0.93 10.15
CA GLY A 73 13.27 1.26 9.23
C GLY A 73 13.30 0.43 7.95
N ASP A 74 12.61 -0.71 7.91
CA ASP A 74 12.52 -1.53 6.69
C ASP A 74 11.73 -0.83 5.58
N THR A 75 12.01 -1.24 4.35
CA THR A 75 11.27 -0.84 3.16
C THR A 75 10.36 -1.98 2.72
N ILE A 76 9.11 -1.66 2.43
CA ILE A 76 8.08 -2.64 2.08
C ILE A 76 7.31 -2.23 0.83
N ASP A 77 6.79 -3.24 0.14
CA ASP A 77 5.77 -3.06 -0.89
C ASP A 77 4.41 -3.49 -0.35
N ILE A 78 3.36 -2.80 -0.76
CA ILE A 78 2.00 -3.00 -0.26
C ILE A 78 1.13 -3.48 -1.40
N TYR A 79 0.53 -4.66 -1.21
CA TYR A 79 -0.41 -5.28 -2.13
C TYR A 79 -1.82 -5.20 -1.57
N TRP A 80 -2.76 -4.91 -2.42
CA TRP A 80 -4.17 -4.98 -2.13
C TRP A 80 -4.79 -6.19 -2.82
N THR A 81 -5.61 -6.93 -2.09
CA THR A 81 -6.38 -8.05 -2.61
C THR A 81 -7.86 -7.83 -2.31
N GLY A 82 -8.69 -7.84 -3.33
CA GLY A 82 -10.13 -7.62 -3.18
C GLY A 82 -10.91 -7.95 -4.45
N ASN A 83 -12.24 -7.88 -4.32
CA ASN A 83 -13.13 -8.09 -5.45
C ASN A 83 -13.32 -6.79 -6.21
N VAL A 84 -13.06 -6.84 -7.51
CA VAL A 84 -13.47 -5.77 -8.43
C VAL A 84 -14.91 -6.10 -8.84
N GLY A 85 -15.87 -5.39 -8.23
CA GLY A 85 -17.30 -5.70 -8.38
C GLY A 85 -17.80 -5.60 -9.83
N GLU A 86 -18.90 -6.29 -10.11
CA GLU A 86 -19.70 -6.28 -11.33
C GLU A 86 -20.35 -4.90 -11.61
N GLY A 87 -19.62 -3.83 -11.55
CA GLY A 87 -20.12 -2.48 -11.80
C GLY A 87 -19.28 -1.77 -12.83
N ASN A 88 -19.59 -1.94 -14.12
CA ASN A 88 -19.30 -1.03 -15.25
C ASN A 88 -17.88 -0.45 -15.41
N MET A 89 -16.86 -0.97 -14.72
CA MET A 89 -15.47 -0.72 -15.08
C MET A 89 -14.95 -1.95 -15.82
N ARG A 90 -15.01 -1.91 -17.14
CA ARG A 90 -14.24 -2.78 -18.02
C ARG A 90 -12.78 -2.44 -17.83
N THR A 91 -12.12 -3.13 -16.90
CA THR A 91 -10.69 -3.34 -16.99
C THR A 91 -10.49 -4.28 -18.18
N GLU A 92 -9.54 -3.99 -19.04
CA GLU A 92 -9.20 -4.85 -20.18
C GLU A 92 -8.92 -6.28 -19.68
N GLY A 93 -9.88 -7.19 -19.89
CA GLY A 93 -9.83 -8.57 -19.42
C GLY A 93 -10.84 -8.81 -18.31
N ASN A 94 -12.08 -9.03 -18.65
CA ASN A 94 -13.22 -9.60 -17.93
C ASN A 94 -12.89 -10.39 -16.63
N SER A 95 -12.19 -9.76 -15.68
CA SER A 95 -11.77 -10.37 -14.41
C SER A 95 -12.94 -10.37 -13.45
N ILE A 96 -13.72 -11.43 -13.50
CA ILE A 96 -14.73 -11.76 -12.48
C ILE A 96 -13.98 -12.48 -11.37
N GLY A 97 -13.71 -11.81 -10.25
CA GLY A 97 -13.09 -12.47 -9.12
C GLY A 97 -12.22 -11.58 -8.25
N GLU A 98 -11.49 -12.22 -7.38
CA GLU A 98 -10.52 -11.57 -6.49
C GLU A 98 -9.25 -11.20 -7.28
N VAL A 99 -8.85 -9.94 -7.20
CA VAL A 99 -7.66 -9.39 -7.87
C VAL A 99 -6.65 -8.97 -6.82
N THR A 100 -5.40 -9.29 -7.05
CA THR A 100 -4.28 -8.78 -6.24
C THR A 100 -3.47 -7.79 -7.06
N LYS A 101 -3.24 -6.61 -6.49
CA LYS A 101 -2.53 -5.52 -7.15
C LYS A 101 -1.50 -4.89 -6.22
N LEU A 102 -0.31 -4.62 -6.74
CA LEU A 102 0.67 -3.76 -6.08
C LEU A 102 0.13 -2.32 -6.10
N ILE A 103 -0.13 -1.74 -4.93
CA ILE A 103 -0.69 -0.39 -4.79
C ILE A 103 0.34 0.65 -4.39
N GLU A 104 1.32 0.28 -3.57
CA GLU A 104 2.42 1.15 -3.16
C GLU A 104 3.71 0.35 -3.10
N ASN A 105 4.80 0.92 -3.61
CA ASN A 105 6.12 0.32 -3.59
C ASN A 105 7.11 1.17 -2.78
N GLY A 106 8.14 0.55 -2.23
CA GLY A 106 9.24 1.24 -1.58
C GLY A 106 8.84 2.09 -0.37
N VAL A 107 7.80 1.68 0.37
CA VAL A 107 7.26 2.43 1.50
C VAL A 107 8.07 2.15 2.75
N LYS A 108 8.48 3.20 3.48
CA LYS A 108 9.24 3.07 4.73
C LYS A 108 8.34 2.73 5.90
N LEU A 109 8.71 1.67 6.61
CA LEU A 109 8.08 1.23 7.84
C LEU A 109 8.64 2.00 9.03
N ILE A 110 7.78 2.65 9.83
CA ILE A 110 8.22 3.45 10.99
C ILE A 110 7.84 2.85 12.34
N ALA A 111 6.83 1.99 12.39
CA ALA A 111 6.49 1.24 13.60
C ALA A 111 5.76 -0.06 13.26
N VAL A 112 5.92 -1.06 14.13
CA VAL A 112 5.24 -2.37 14.06
C VAL A 112 4.50 -2.59 15.36
N ASP A 113 3.19 -2.85 15.30
CA ASP A 113 2.32 -3.05 16.47
C ASP A 113 2.53 -2.03 17.61
N GLN A 114 2.68 -0.75 17.23
CA GLN A 114 2.96 0.38 18.12
C GLN A 114 4.40 0.42 18.69
N VAL A 115 5.29 -0.45 18.28
CA VAL A 115 6.72 -0.37 18.63
C VAL A 115 7.46 0.35 17.51
N ALA A 116 8.03 1.49 17.83
CA ALA A 116 8.81 2.33 16.91
C ALA A 116 10.32 2.27 17.21
N ASP A 117 10.78 1.26 17.92
CA ASP A 117 12.18 1.09 18.30
C ASP A 117 12.90 0.13 17.34
N MET A 118 13.96 0.62 16.69
CA MET A 118 14.79 -0.14 15.76
C MET A 118 15.65 -1.24 16.44
N ASP A 119 15.74 -1.22 17.77
CA ASP A 119 16.55 -2.17 18.54
C ASP A 119 15.78 -3.42 19.00
N THR A 120 14.46 -3.47 18.77
CA THR A 120 13.66 -4.62 19.18
C THR A 120 13.92 -5.80 18.24
N SER A 121 14.64 -6.81 18.75
CA SER A 121 14.93 -8.05 18.00
C SER A 121 13.91 -9.17 18.27
N GLU A 122 12.85 -8.88 19.01
CA GLU A 122 11.80 -9.87 19.27
C GLU A 122 10.92 -10.07 18.03
N THR A 123 10.63 -11.32 17.71
CA THR A 123 9.74 -11.70 16.63
C THR A 123 8.30 -11.44 17.06
N VAL A 124 7.70 -10.38 16.56
CA VAL A 124 6.30 -10.02 16.82
C VAL A 124 5.46 -10.30 15.58
N ILE A 125 4.33 -10.98 15.77
CA ILE A 125 3.36 -11.18 14.68
C ILE A 125 2.63 -9.84 14.47
N ALA A 126 3.06 -9.08 13.47
CA ALA A 126 2.50 -7.77 13.17
C ALA A 126 1.06 -7.89 12.68
N ARG A 127 0.14 -7.21 13.36
CA ARG A 127 -1.26 -7.03 12.93
C ARG A 127 -1.51 -5.63 12.40
N THR A 128 -0.71 -4.69 12.84
CA THR A 128 -0.78 -3.29 12.45
C THR A 128 0.64 -2.77 12.24
N VAL A 129 0.86 -2.14 11.13
CA VAL A 129 2.13 -1.46 10.84
C VAL A 129 1.87 0.01 10.56
N THR A 130 2.81 0.86 10.93
CA THR A 130 2.74 2.29 10.64
C THR A 130 3.79 2.64 9.61
N VAL A 131 3.36 3.26 8.54
CA VAL A 131 4.17 3.61 7.38
C VAL A 131 4.29 5.12 7.20
N ALA A 132 5.41 5.56 6.61
CA ALA A 132 5.64 6.94 6.21
C ALA A 132 5.21 7.11 4.74
N VAL A 133 4.16 7.88 4.50
CA VAL A 133 3.55 8.04 3.18
C VAL A 133 3.14 9.48 2.92
N LYS A 134 3.00 9.86 1.65
CA LYS A 134 2.46 11.16 1.24
C LYS A 134 0.94 11.22 1.49
N PRO A 135 0.34 12.41 1.64
CA PRO A 135 -1.11 12.55 1.87
C PRO A 135 -1.99 11.86 0.82
N GLN A 136 -1.56 11.85 -0.44
CA GLN A 136 -2.28 11.17 -1.53
C GLN A 136 -2.26 9.65 -1.35
N GLN A 137 -1.12 9.10 -0.94
CA GLN A 137 -0.96 7.66 -0.64
C GLN A 137 -1.79 7.27 0.59
N VAL A 138 -1.91 8.15 1.60
CA VAL A 138 -2.83 7.93 2.75
C VAL A 138 -4.24 7.69 2.27
N ALA A 139 -4.76 8.51 1.35
CA ALA A 139 -6.11 8.36 0.80
C ALA A 139 -6.26 7.05 0.04
N ALA A 140 -5.27 6.68 -0.78
CA ALA A 140 -5.26 5.41 -1.51
C ALA A 140 -5.25 4.20 -0.58
N LEU A 141 -4.38 4.20 0.44
CA LEU A 141 -4.30 3.13 1.43
C LEU A 141 -5.56 3.01 2.29
N ALA A 142 -6.16 4.13 2.68
CA ALA A 142 -7.42 4.14 3.42
C ALA A 142 -8.55 3.53 2.58
N GLN A 143 -8.65 3.88 1.30
CA GLN A 143 -9.61 3.29 0.37
C GLN A 143 -9.35 1.80 0.18
N ALA A 144 -8.10 1.41 -0.06
CA ALA A 144 -7.71 0.01 -0.22
C ALA A 144 -8.07 -0.84 1.01
N GLN A 145 -7.83 -0.30 2.23
CA GLN A 145 -8.15 -0.99 3.48
C GLN A 145 -9.67 -1.15 3.71
N SER A 146 -10.49 -0.27 3.13
CA SER A 146 -11.95 -0.36 3.22
C SER A 146 -12.57 -1.33 2.21
N THR A 147 -11.87 -1.60 1.10
CA THR A 147 -12.38 -2.40 -0.04
C THR A 147 -11.78 -3.79 -0.15
N GLY A 148 -10.72 -4.08 0.60
CA GLY A 148 -10.05 -5.37 0.53
C GLY A 148 -9.07 -5.60 1.67
N ARG A 149 -8.17 -6.56 1.47
CA ARG A 149 -7.10 -6.92 2.41
C ARG A 149 -5.76 -6.39 1.92
N LEU A 150 -4.92 -5.97 2.85
CA LEU A 150 -3.56 -5.55 2.57
C LEU A 150 -2.56 -6.64 2.97
N SER A 151 -1.63 -6.92 2.08
CA SER A 151 -0.50 -7.80 2.28
C SER A 151 0.80 -7.04 2.03
N LEU A 152 1.88 -7.45 2.68
CA LEU A 152 3.17 -6.79 2.58
C LEU A 152 4.23 -7.73 2.03
N SER A 153 5.15 -7.21 1.25
CA SER A 153 6.44 -7.83 0.99
C SER A 153 7.57 -6.96 1.51
N LEU A 154 8.63 -7.59 2.01
CA LEU A 154 9.83 -6.92 2.46
C LEU A 154 10.78 -6.73 1.28
N VAL A 155 11.20 -5.50 1.04
CA VAL A 155 12.20 -5.17 0.02
C VAL A 155 13.60 -5.43 0.58
N GLY A 156 14.47 -6.02 -0.21
CA GLY A 156 15.86 -6.29 0.19
C GLY A 156 16.62 -4.99 0.47
N ALA A 157 17.50 -5.00 1.47
CA ALA A 157 18.23 -3.81 1.91
C ALA A 157 19.11 -3.15 0.83
N LEU A 158 19.47 -3.87 -0.23
CA LEU A 158 20.28 -3.40 -1.35
C LEU A 158 19.49 -3.36 -2.66
N ASP A 159 18.18 -3.49 -2.59
CA ASP A 159 17.32 -3.50 -3.77
C ASP A 159 16.75 -2.10 -4.01
N ASP A 160 17.30 -1.43 -5.01
CA ASP A 160 16.85 -0.11 -5.48
C ASP A 160 15.88 -0.22 -6.66
N THR A 161 15.42 -1.44 -7.01
CA THR A 161 14.51 -1.62 -8.13
C THR A 161 13.11 -1.15 -7.76
N VAL A 162 12.53 -0.34 -8.64
CA VAL A 162 11.13 0.06 -8.51
C VAL A 162 10.29 -1.05 -9.13
N ALA A 163 9.48 -1.71 -8.32
CA ALA A 163 8.56 -2.73 -8.82
C ALA A 163 7.57 -2.08 -9.81
N GLU A 164 7.46 -2.66 -10.99
CA GLU A 164 6.43 -2.25 -11.96
C GLU A 164 5.04 -2.56 -11.40
N VAL A 165 4.01 -1.91 -11.98
CA VAL A 165 2.62 -2.17 -11.60
C VAL A 165 2.28 -3.61 -11.90
N ILE A 166 2.17 -4.41 -10.84
CA ILE A 166 1.82 -5.83 -10.91
C ILE A 166 0.34 -5.96 -10.57
N GLU A 167 -0.42 -6.51 -11.51
CA GLU A 167 -1.81 -6.89 -11.31
C GLU A 167 -2.00 -8.34 -11.74
N VAL A 168 -2.53 -9.14 -10.84
CA VAL A 168 -2.77 -10.58 -11.06
C VAL A 168 -4.20 -10.89 -10.65
N ASP A 169 -4.97 -11.42 -11.61
CA ASP A 169 -6.27 -12.00 -11.37
C ASP A 169 -6.18 -13.54 -11.28
N GLN A 170 -7.27 -14.17 -10.89
CA GLN A 170 -7.33 -15.62 -10.74
C GLN A 170 -7.13 -16.36 -12.07
N HIS A 171 -7.59 -15.82 -13.21
CA HIS A 171 -7.41 -16.43 -14.52
C HIS A 171 -5.94 -16.42 -14.92
N ARG A 172 -5.29 -15.26 -14.74
CA ARG A 172 -3.86 -15.11 -15.03
C ARG A 172 -3.00 -16.00 -14.12
N LEU A 173 -3.37 -16.11 -12.84
CA LEU A 173 -2.67 -16.98 -11.88
C LEU A 173 -2.74 -18.46 -12.28
N LEU A 174 -3.90 -18.91 -12.78
CA LEU A 174 -4.14 -20.29 -13.19
C LEU A 174 -3.73 -20.57 -14.65
N GLY A 175 -3.23 -19.56 -15.38
CA GLY A 175 -2.88 -19.71 -16.79
C GLY A 175 -4.08 -19.96 -17.71
N ILE A 176 -5.27 -19.62 -17.25
CA ILE A 176 -6.50 -19.73 -18.04
C ILE A 176 -6.53 -18.52 -18.97
N THR A 177 -6.19 -18.72 -20.24
CA THR A 177 -6.42 -17.69 -21.26
C THR A 177 -7.93 -17.55 -21.45
N ALA A 178 -8.48 -16.39 -21.09
CA ALA A 178 -9.84 -16.05 -21.50
C ALA A 178 -9.89 -16.13 -23.02
N GLU A 179 -10.74 -17.03 -23.57
CA GLU A 179 -11.07 -16.96 -24.99
C GLU A 179 -11.56 -15.53 -25.26
N ALA A 180 -10.89 -14.87 -26.20
CA ALA A 180 -11.31 -13.53 -26.60
C ALA A 180 -12.80 -13.63 -26.96
N VAL A 181 -13.62 -12.91 -26.18
CA VAL A 181 -15.03 -12.75 -26.54
C VAL A 181 -15.00 -12.08 -27.92
N VAL A 182 -15.25 -12.89 -28.94
CA VAL A 182 -15.41 -12.39 -30.31
C VAL A 182 -16.56 -11.43 -30.20
N GLU A 183 -16.24 -10.13 -30.25
CA GLU A 183 -17.24 -9.06 -30.33
C GLU A 183 -18.12 -9.41 -31.53
N GLN A 184 -19.31 -9.95 -31.24
CA GLN A 184 -20.25 -10.27 -32.29
C GLN A 184 -20.48 -8.97 -33.03
N ALA A 185 -20.04 -8.96 -34.28
CA ALA A 185 -20.32 -7.85 -35.19
C ALA A 185 -21.81 -7.49 -35.06
N PRO A 186 -22.15 -6.22 -34.91
CA PRO A 186 -23.54 -5.80 -34.77
C PRO A 186 -24.35 -6.46 -35.89
N LEU A 187 -25.38 -7.22 -35.50
CA LEU A 187 -26.29 -7.84 -36.45
C LEU A 187 -26.77 -6.74 -37.41
N PRO A 188 -26.71 -6.96 -38.72
CA PRO A 188 -27.14 -5.96 -39.66
C PRO A 188 -28.59 -5.57 -39.34
N GLU A 189 -28.80 -4.28 -39.09
CA GLU A 189 -30.13 -3.76 -38.84
C GLU A 189 -31.00 -4.03 -40.08
N THR A 190 -31.93 -4.95 -39.94
CA THR A 190 -32.92 -5.22 -41.02
C THR A 190 -34.10 -4.30 -40.83
N CYS A 191 -34.19 -3.31 -41.69
CA CYS A 191 -35.38 -2.47 -41.77
C CYS A 191 -36.49 -3.22 -42.47
N THR A 192 -37.72 -3.16 -41.93
CA THR A 192 -38.90 -3.84 -42.55
C THR A 192 -39.99 -2.82 -42.82
N ILE A 193 -40.62 -2.91 -44.00
CA ILE A 193 -41.85 -2.18 -44.31
C ILE A 193 -43.05 -3.10 -44.10
N ARG A 194 -44.01 -2.58 -43.33
CA ARG A 194 -45.34 -3.25 -43.18
C ARG A 194 -46.30 -2.73 -44.21
N THR A 195 -46.72 -3.60 -45.13
CA THR A 195 -47.77 -3.32 -46.09
C THR A 195 -49.03 -4.09 -45.72
N ARG A 196 -50.19 -3.41 -45.78
CA ARG A 196 -51.50 -4.01 -45.48
C ARG A 196 -52.25 -4.23 -46.76
N ARG A 197 -52.61 -5.49 -46.99
CA ARG A 197 -53.46 -5.87 -48.14
C ARG A 197 -54.73 -6.55 -47.60
N GLY A 198 -55.79 -5.74 -47.42
CA GLY A 198 -57.01 -6.21 -46.74
C GLY A 198 -56.81 -6.46 -45.26
N ALA A 199 -57.09 -7.69 -44.79
CA ALA A 199 -56.92 -8.07 -43.41
C ALA A 199 -55.51 -8.64 -43.10
N GLU A 200 -54.64 -8.81 -44.09
CA GLU A 200 -53.32 -9.41 -44.00
C GLU A 200 -52.24 -8.35 -43.94
N VAL A 201 -51.30 -8.47 -43.01
CA VAL A 201 -50.13 -7.59 -42.86
C VAL A 201 -48.89 -8.39 -43.31
N ILE A 202 -48.24 -7.88 -44.38
CA ILE A 202 -47.01 -8.46 -44.91
C ILE A 202 -45.85 -7.58 -44.52
N GLU A 203 -44.85 -8.16 -43.85
CA GLU A 203 -43.58 -7.48 -43.56
C GLU A 203 -42.54 -7.86 -44.60
N THR A 204 -42.04 -6.88 -45.33
CA THR A 204 -40.99 -7.08 -46.35
C THR A 204 -39.71 -6.43 -45.88
N PRO A 205 -38.55 -7.18 -45.78
CA PRO A 205 -37.28 -6.60 -45.43
C PRO A 205 -36.78 -5.69 -46.55
N ILE A 206 -36.26 -4.52 -46.14
CA ILE A 206 -35.65 -3.53 -47.05
C ILE A 206 -34.26 -3.15 -46.51
N PRO A 207 -33.32 -2.76 -47.40
CA PRO A 207 -32.06 -2.16 -46.95
C PRO A 207 -32.33 -0.86 -46.20
N CYS A 208 -31.72 -0.71 -45.01
CA CYS A 208 -31.76 0.53 -44.26
C CYS A 208 -30.97 1.60 -45.03
N THR A 209 -31.63 2.66 -45.47
CA THR A 209 -30.96 3.85 -46.00
C THR A 209 -30.73 4.82 -44.87
N ASN A 210 -29.47 5.16 -44.67
CA ASN A 210 -29.04 6.21 -43.74
C ASN A 210 -29.32 7.57 -44.36
#